data_ad467ea884c24ba2ba9d9c0cd719b338
#
_entry.id   ad467ea884c24ba2ba9d9c0cd719b338
#
_cell.length_a   1.000
_cell.length_b   1.000
_cell.length_c   1.000
_cell.angle_alpha   90.00
_cell.angle_beta   90.00
_cell.angle_gamma   90.00
#
_symmetry.space_group_name_H-M   'P 1'
#
loop_
_entity.id
_entity.type
_entity.pdbx_description
1 polymer ?
#
loop_
_entity_poly.entity_id
_entity_poly.type
_entity_poly.pdbx_seq_one_letter_code
_entity_poly.pdbx_strand_id
1 'polypeptide(L)'
;MSTSTDTLLFDTIFTTIGSTTKHFKCYNNYNGVLKISSLHLAMETNSPYRINVDGKSGVLFEEIELLPGDSMFIFVEVTIDPNGQNLPLVVEDKIIFNTNGNEHQVVLNAWGQDAYFHVNELVEGQWLNDKPHVIYGVAAVGFPNLDSGKTLSIDAGTTIHGHANSVLYVYKSSLEVNGTLNDPVVFQQDRMEDYLLYPADSVSGQWRGIYFFQPNQSSITHTEIKNAVVGIQIDTLHNNQFVVLNKVKINNSLYANL
;
A
#
# COMPACT_ATOMS: atom_id res chain seq x y z
N MET A 1 19.18 3.75 -29.20
CA MET A 1 18.65 3.77 -27.84
C MET A 1 17.80 2.54 -27.60
N SER A 2 17.85 1.97 -26.42
CA SER A 2 16.88 0.97 -25.94
C SER A 2 16.55 1.22 -24.47
N THR A 3 15.46 0.64 -24.00
CA THR A 3 15.05 0.68 -22.60
C THR A 3 15.03 -0.74 -22.01
N SER A 4 15.20 -0.89 -20.72
CA SER A 4 15.14 -2.20 -20.04
C SER A 4 13.74 -2.80 -20.03
N THR A 5 12.71 -1.97 -20.25
CA THR A 5 11.30 -2.37 -20.43
C THR A 5 10.61 -1.40 -21.38
N ASP A 6 9.57 -1.84 -22.04
CA ASP A 6 8.65 -1.01 -22.83
C ASP A 6 7.40 -0.58 -22.04
N THR A 7 7.16 -1.25 -20.91
CA THR A 7 6.02 -0.98 -20.03
C THR A 7 6.45 -1.10 -18.58
N LEU A 8 6.10 -0.10 -17.76
CA LEU A 8 6.28 -0.11 -16.32
C LEU A 8 4.90 -0.26 -15.65
N LEU A 9 4.68 -1.41 -15.06
CA LEU A 9 3.43 -1.75 -14.40
C LEU A 9 3.57 -1.45 -12.90
N PHE A 10 2.64 -0.65 -12.37
CA PHE A 10 2.43 -0.52 -10.94
C PHE A 10 1.29 -1.43 -10.54
N ASP A 11 1.43 -2.08 -9.41
CA ASP A 11 0.39 -2.92 -8.84
C ASP A 11 -0.77 -2.07 -8.31
N THR A 12 -1.74 -2.70 -7.66
CA THR A 12 -2.85 -1.97 -7.04
C THR A 12 -2.33 -0.99 -5.98
N ILE A 13 -2.66 0.28 -6.16
CA ILE A 13 -2.25 1.38 -5.28
C ILE A 13 -3.50 1.97 -4.66
N PHE A 14 -3.50 2.15 -3.34
CA PHE A 14 -4.59 2.88 -2.70
C PHE A 14 -4.55 4.34 -3.10
N THR A 15 -5.71 4.90 -3.44
CA THR A 15 -5.83 6.33 -3.76
C THR A 15 -5.31 7.19 -2.62
N THR A 16 -4.81 8.39 -2.93
CA THR A 16 -4.17 9.33 -1.99
C THR A 16 -2.80 8.92 -1.43
N ILE A 17 -2.38 7.68 -1.64
CA ILE A 17 -1.07 7.20 -1.21
C ILE A 17 -0.18 7.06 -2.44
N GLY A 18 1.05 7.57 -2.35
CA GLY A 18 2.04 7.37 -3.40
C GLY A 18 2.47 5.90 -3.48
N SER A 19 2.73 5.45 -4.70
CA SER A 19 3.31 4.12 -4.92
C SER A 19 4.73 4.03 -4.35
N THR A 20 5.27 2.81 -4.30
CA THR A 20 6.72 2.65 -4.26
C THR A 20 7.35 3.17 -5.55
N THR A 21 8.60 3.62 -5.42
CA THR A 21 9.38 4.05 -6.58
C THR A 21 9.79 2.84 -7.40
N LYS A 22 9.34 2.76 -8.65
CA LYS A 22 9.86 1.81 -9.64
C LYS A 22 10.88 2.49 -10.53
N HIS A 23 11.70 1.71 -11.22
CA HIS A 23 12.69 2.26 -12.13
C HIS A 23 12.91 1.37 -13.34
N PHE A 24 13.41 1.98 -14.40
CA PHE A 24 13.96 1.31 -15.56
C PHE A 24 15.21 2.03 -16.03
N LYS A 25 15.95 1.39 -16.96
CA LYS A 25 17.16 1.96 -17.55
C LYS A 25 16.95 2.32 -19.02
N CYS A 26 17.54 3.43 -19.42
CA CYS A 26 17.76 3.82 -20.80
C CYS A 26 19.23 3.57 -21.17
N TYR A 27 19.49 2.89 -22.29
CA TYR A 27 20.83 2.50 -22.73
C TYR A 27 21.23 3.21 -24.01
N ASN A 28 22.47 3.66 -24.08
CA ASN A 28 23.12 4.04 -25.32
C ASN A 28 23.87 2.83 -25.93
N ASN A 29 23.28 2.18 -26.90
CA ASN A 29 23.87 1.02 -27.58
C ASN A 29 24.77 1.40 -28.76
N TYR A 30 25.08 2.69 -28.94
CA TYR A 30 25.91 3.18 -30.04
C TYR A 30 27.32 3.45 -29.57
N ASN A 31 28.26 3.51 -30.55
CA ASN A 31 29.66 3.87 -30.31
C ASN A 31 29.90 5.39 -30.21
N GLY A 32 28.87 6.19 -30.37
CA GLY A 32 28.89 7.65 -30.24
C GLY A 32 28.01 8.15 -29.09
N VAL A 33 28.13 9.40 -28.73
CA VAL A 33 27.27 10.05 -27.74
C VAL A 33 25.81 10.04 -28.24
N LEU A 34 24.91 9.55 -27.43
CA LEU A 34 23.47 9.62 -27.67
C LEU A 34 22.93 10.92 -27.10
N LYS A 35 22.28 11.71 -27.96
CA LYS A 35 21.59 12.95 -27.55
C LYS A 35 20.09 12.70 -27.51
N ILE A 36 19.50 12.83 -26.33
CA ILE A 36 18.05 12.83 -26.12
C ILE A 36 17.63 14.29 -26.05
N SER A 37 16.99 14.78 -27.11
CA SER A 37 16.58 16.18 -27.22
C SER A 37 15.50 16.55 -26.23
N SER A 38 14.56 15.59 -25.93
CA SER A 38 13.62 15.74 -24.83
C SER A 38 13.20 14.37 -24.28
N LEU A 39 12.92 14.34 -22.97
CA LEU A 39 12.30 13.25 -22.23
C LEU A 39 11.20 13.86 -21.37
N HIS A 40 9.96 13.40 -21.52
CA HIS A 40 8.84 13.99 -20.79
C HIS A 40 7.69 13.00 -20.60
N LEU A 41 6.83 13.30 -19.63
CA LEU A 41 5.54 12.63 -19.46
C LEU A 41 4.55 13.15 -20.51
N ALA A 42 3.79 12.25 -21.15
CA ALA A 42 2.86 12.63 -22.22
C ALA A 42 1.73 13.55 -21.72
N MET A 43 1.26 13.36 -20.47
CA MET A 43 0.27 14.22 -19.83
C MET A 43 0.90 15.46 -19.14
N GLU A 44 2.20 15.63 -19.22
CA GLU A 44 2.95 16.76 -18.63
C GLU A 44 2.62 16.98 -17.15
N THR A 45 2.24 18.21 -16.79
CA THR A 45 1.89 18.59 -15.41
C THR A 45 0.59 17.98 -14.90
N ASN A 46 -0.27 17.46 -15.79
CA ASN A 46 -1.51 16.77 -15.43
C ASN A 46 -1.28 15.27 -15.14
N SER A 47 -0.06 14.77 -15.35
CA SER A 47 0.26 13.39 -15.07
C SER A 47 0.14 13.07 -13.58
N PRO A 48 -0.48 11.96 -13.20
CA PRO A 48 -0.44 11.44 -11.84
C PRO A 48 0.94 10.84 -11.50
N TYR A 49 1.78 10.63 -12.51
CA TYR A 49 3.14 10.13 -12.36
C TYR A 49 4.12 11.27 -12.07
N ARG A 50 5.19 10.91 -11.35
CA ARG A 50 6.36 11.75 -11.10
C ARG A 50 7.58 10.98 -11.53
N ILE A 51 8.50 11.64 -12.24
CA ILE A 51 9.72 11.01 -12.71
C ILE A 51 10.96 11.75 -12.20
N ASN A 52 11.99 10.95 -11.96
CA ASN A 52 13.33 11.45 -11.63
C ASN A 52 14.30 10.83 -12.64
N VAL A 53 14.99 11.69 -13.35
CA VAL A 53 15.96 11.31 -14.39
C VAL A 53 17.34 11.75 -13.94
N ASP A 54 18.22 10.79 -13.75
CA ASP A 54 19.61 11.03 -13.30
C ASP A 54 19.70 11.96 -12.09
N GLY A 55 18.85 11.70 -11.08
CA GLY A 55 18.84 12.46 -9.82
C GLY A 55 18.05 13.78 -9.87
N LYS A 56 17.48 14.17 -11.00
CA LYS A 56 16.64 15.36 -11.14
C LYS A 56 15.17 14.97 -11.26
N SER A 57 14.32 15.61 -10.46
CA SER A 57 12.86 15.43 -10.56
C SER A 57 12.25 16.47 -11.51
N GLY A 58 11.29 16.06 -12.32
CA GLY A 58 10.61 16.94 -13.26
C GLY A 58 9.59 16.20 -14.12
N VAL A 59 8.93 16.94 -15.02
CA VAL A 59 8.01 16.38 -16.02
C VAL A 59 8.57 16.49 -17.45
N LEU A 60 9.58 17.34 -17.65
CA LEU A 60 10.27 17.59 -18.90
C LEU A 60 11.78 17.75 -18.63
N PHE A 61 12.57 17.05 -19.40
CA PHE A 61 14.05 17.12 -19.40
C PHE A 61 14.51 17.29 -20.86
N GLU A 62 15.46 18.16 -21.07
CA GLU A 62 15.99 18.50 -22.39
C GLU A 62 17.50 18.29 -22.44
N GLU A 63 18.01 18.07 -23.66
CA GLU A 63 19.44 18.01 -23.95
C GLU A 63 20.23 17.03 -23.07
N ILE A 64 19.69 15.81 -22.85
CA ILE A 64 20.38 14.78 -22.09
C ILE A 64 21.39 14.07 -23.00
N GLU A 65 22.62 13.95 -22.54
CA GLU A 65 23.70 13.24 -23.24
C GLU A 65 24.07 11.94 -22.48
N LEU A 66 24.07 10.82 -23.20
CA LEU A 66 24.59 9.55 -22.72
C LEU A 66 25.85 9.17 -23.48
N LEU A 67 26.92 8.86 -22.78
CA LEU A 67 28.19 8.40 -23.38
C LEU A 67 28.02 7.04 -24.07
N PRO A 68 28.91 6.67 -24.98
CA PRO A 68 28.88 5.38 -25.65
C PRO A 68 28.87 4.20 -24.67
N GLY A 69 27.90 3.30 -24.80
CA GLY A 69 27.75 2.13 -23.93
C GLY A 69 27.25 2.42 -22.52
N ASP A 70 26.91 3.67 -22.20
CA ASP A 70 26.41 4.07 -20.88
C ASP A 70 24.90 3.89 -20.74
N SER A 71 24.40 4.00 -19.50
CA SER A 71 22.97 3.92 -19.19
C SER A 71 22.60 4.88 -18.08
N MET A 72 21.36 5.37 -18.09
CA MET A 72 20.79 6.16 -16.98
C MET A 72 19.58 5.49 -16.40
N PHE A 73 19.35 5.71 -15.11
CA PHE A 73 18.14 5.31 -14.41
C PHE A 73 17.04 6.37 -14.55
N ILE A 74 15.84 5.90 -14.80
CA ILE A 74 14.62 6.68 -14.69
C ILE A 74 13.78 6.07 -13.58
N PHE A 75 13.57 6.84 -12.51
CA PHE A 75 12.72 6.47 -11.37
C PHE A 75 11.33 7.05 -11.58
N VAL A 76 10.32 6.27 -11.27
CA VAL A 76 8.91 6.63 -11.48
C VAL A 76 8.11 6.33 -10.22
N GLU A 77 7.28 7.27 -9.83
CA GLU A 77 6.28 7.16 -8.77
C GLU A 77 4.92 7.57 -9.32
N VAL A 78 3.84 7.07 -8.74
CA VAL A 78 2.48 7.48 -9.08
C VAL A 78 1.68 7.76 -7.82
N THR A 79 0.85 8.80 -7.85
CA THR A 79 -0.15 9.11 -6.83
C THR A 79 -1.49 9.24 -7.53
N ILE A 80 -2.47 8.47 -7.09
CA ILE A 80 -3.79 8.41 -7.71
C ILE A 80 -4.78 9.15 -6.83
N ASP A 81 -5.43 10.17 -7.38
CA ASP A 81 -6.48 10.91 -6.67
C ASP A 81 -7.78 10.09 -6.67
N PRO A 82 -8.53 10.07 -5.54
CA PRO A 82 -9.80 9.37 -5.46
C PRO A 82 -10.84 10.04 -6.38
N ASN A 83 -11.54 9.23 -7.16
CA ASN A 83 -12.63 9.72 -8.03
C ASN A 83 -14.01 9.57 -7.38
N GLY A 84 -14.09 9.11 -6.13
CA GLY A 84 -15.33 8.86 -5.40
C GLY A 84 -16.13 7.64 -5.88
N GLN A 85 -15.56 6.81 -6.76
CA GLN A 85 -16.19 5.59 -7.26
C GLN A 85 -15.46 4.36 -6.68
N ASN A 86 -16.22 3.32 -6.34
CA ASN A 86 -15.67 2.07 -5.78
C ASN A 86 -15.04 1.14 -6.85
N LEU A 87 -14.82 1.62 -8.05
CA LEU A 87 -14.26 0.83 -9.14
C LEU A 87 -12.74 1.02 -9.20
N PRO A 88 -12.01 -0.02 -9.62
CA PRO A 88 -10.59 0.13 -9.91
C PRO A 88 -10.37 1.25 -10.92
N LEU A 89 -9.55 2.23 -10.57
CA LEU A 89 -9.18 3.31 -11.48
C LEU A 89 -7.90 2.91 -12.20
N VAL A 90 -7.99 2.72 -13.52
CA VAL A 90 -6.80 2.50 -14.35
C VAL A 90 -6.24 3.85 -14.75
N VAL A 91 -4.97 4.07 -14.46
CA VAL A 91 -4.25 5.30 -14.77
C VAL A 91 -3.10 5.00 -15.70
N GLU A 92 -3.16 5.55 -16.89
CA GLU A 92 -2.17 5.35 -17.94
C GLU A 92 -1.48 6.68 -18.30
N ASP A 93 -0.18 6.63 -18.52
CA ASP A 93 0.60 7.70 -19.13
C ASP A 93 1.79 7.09 -19.87
N LYS A 94 2.62 7.91 -20.48
CA LYS A 94 3.82 7.49 -21.19
C LYS A 94 4.99 8.41 -20.88
N ILE A 95 6.16 7.83 -20.84
CA ILE A 95 7.41 8.60 -20.93
C ILE A 95 7.84 8.58 -22.39
N ILE A 96 7.93 9.76 -22.98
CA ILE A 96 8.31 9.97 -24.38
C ILE A 96 9.77 10.42 -24.44
N PHE A 97 10.55 9.77 -25.27
CA PHE A 97 11.95 10.10 -25.58
C PHE A 97 12.05 10.55 -27.02
N ASN A 98 12.56 11.73 -27.28
CA ASN A 98 12.88 12.21 -28.61
C ASN A 98 14.39 12.16 -28.85
N THR A 99 14.81 11.33 -29.79
CA THR A 99 16.22 11.13 -30.12
C THR A 99 16.43 11.19 -31.63
N ASN A 100 17.22 12.12 -32.13
CA ASN A 100 17.55 12.23 -33.57
C ASN A 100 16.30 12.22 -34.49
N GLY A 101 15.22 12.85 -34.07
CA GLY A 101 13.95 12.89 -34.82
C GLY A 101 13.10 11.61 -34.73
N ASN A 102 13.51 10.62 -33.93
CA ASN A 102 12.73 9.43 -33.65
C ASN A 102 12.15 9.51 -32.24
N GLU A 103 10.90 9.06 -32.12
CA GLU A 103 10.20 8.95 -30.85
C GLU A 103 10.26 7.51 -30.33
N HIS A 104 10.59 7.36 -29.06
CA HIS A 104 10.48 6.12 -28.30
C HIS A 104 9.60 6.37 -27.09
N GLN A 105 8.86 5.36 -26.64
CA GLN A 105 7.99 5.50 -25.48
C GLN A 105 8.14 4.32 -24.53
N VAL A 106 7.91 4.59 -23.23
CA VAL A 106 7.68 3.60 -22.19
C VAL A 106 6.29 3.86 -21.62
N VAL A 107 5.44 2.84 -21.65
CA VAL A 107 4.06 2.94 -21.12
C VAL A 107 4.09 2.81 -19.61
N LEU A 108 3.32 3.63 -18.92
CA LEU A 108 3.12 3.61 -17.48
C LEU A 108 1.68 3.22 -17.18
N ASN A 109 1.48 2.14 -16.45
CA ASN A 109 0.16 1.67 -16.04
C ASN A 109 0.11 1.45 -14.54
N ALA A 110 -0.94 1.98 -13.90
CA ALA A 110 -1.25 1.76 -12.48
C ALA A 110 -2.74 1.49 -12.29
N TRP A 111 -3.05 0.69 -11.28
CA TRP A 111 -4.43 0.45 -10.84
C TRP A 111 -4.64 1.11 -9.49
N GLY A 112 -5.61 2.02 -9.39
CA GLY A 112 -6.03 2.66 -8.16
C GLY A 112 -7.18 1.91 -7.52
N GLN A 113 -7.15 1.77 -6.21
CA GLN A 113 -8.25 1.26 -5.41
C GLN A 113 -8.65 2.27 -4.35
N ASP A 114 -9.93 2.62 -4.31
CA ASP A 114 -10.47 3.48 -3.26
C ASP A 114 -10.57 2.72 -1.93
N ALA A 115 -10.38 3.43 -0.81
CA ALA A 115 -10.36 2.85 0.52
C ALA A 115 -10.83 3.84 1.59
N TYR A 116 -11.20 3.34 2.77
CA TYR A 116 -11.36 4.14 3.97
C TYR A 116 -10.03 4.26 4.70
N PHE A 117 -9.55 5.48 4.89
CA PHE A 117 -8.27 5.75 5.56
C PHE A 117 -8.47 6.15 7.00
N HIS A 118 -7.84 5.42 7.91
CA HIS A 118 -7.85 5.63 9.36
C HIS A 118 -6.47 6.12 9.79
N VAL A 119 -6.32 7.44 10.00
CA VAL A 119 -5.02 8.08 10.25
C VAL A 119 -4.95 8.61 11.67
N ASN A 120 -4.33 7.86 12.58
CA ASN A 120 -4.18 8.25 13.99
C ASN A 120 -5.49 8.75 14.61
N GLU A 121 -6.53 7.94 14.54
CA GLU A 121 -7.88 8.34 14.96
C GLU A 121 -8.55 7.34 15.89
N LEU A 122 -9.55 7.83 16.63
CA LEU A 122 -10.49 6.98 17.35
C LEU A 122 -11.51 6.40 16.38
N VAL A 123 -11.73 5.09 16.46
CA VAL A 123 -12.68 4.36 15.62
C VAL A 123 -13.71 3.63 16.45
N GLU A 124 -14.97 3.66 16.01
CA GLU A 124 -16.09 2.95 16.61
C GLU A 124 -17.17 2.69 15.57
N GLY A 125 -18.20 1.92 15.95
CA GLY A 125 -19.34 1.63 15.06
C GLY A 125 -19.07 0.44 14.16
N GLN A 126 -19.36 0.56 12.88
CA GLN A 126 -19.31 -0.56 11.93
C GLN A 126 -18.40 -0.26 10.75
N TRP A 127 -17.49 -1.18 10.47
CA TRP A 127 -16.71 -1.22 9.24
C TRP A 127 -17.36 -2.20 8.26
N LEU A 128 -17.78 -1.67 7.12
CA LEU A 128 -18.45 -2.41 6.06
C LEU A 128 -17.45 -3.02 5.08
N ASN A 129 -17.88 -3.99 4.29
CA ASN A 129 -17.05 -4.63 3.27
C ASN A 129 -17.20 -4.02 1.87
N ASP A 130 -17.73 -2.81 1.76
CA ASP A 130 -17.94 -2.11 0.49
C ASP A 130 -16.62 -1.55 -0.10
N LYS A 131 -15.65 -1.22 0.78
CA LYS A 131 -14.28 -0.80 0.44
C LYS A 131 -13.28 -1.37 1.44
N PRO A 132 -12.01 -1.52 1.06
CA PRO A 132 -10.95 -1.81 2.02
C PRO A 132 -10.80 -0.68 3.05
N HIS A 133 -10.35 -1.06 4.24
CA HIS A 133 -9.93 -0.13 5.29
C HIS A 133 -8.41 -0.11 5.38
N VAL A 134 -7.79 1.06 5.42
CA VAL A 134 -6.33 1.22 5.51
C VAL A 134 -5.98 1.99 6.78
N ILE A 135 -5.15 1.40 7.63
CA ILE A 135 -4.72 1.98 8.90
C ILE A 135 -3.33 2.61 8.75
N TYR A 136 -3.24 3.90 9.04
CA TYR A 136 -2.00 4.67 9.13
C TYR A 136 -1.74 5.11 10.57
N GLY A 137 -0.68 4.58 11.18
CA GLY A 137 -0.38 4.82 12.59
C GLY A 137 -1.33 4.04 13.50
N VAL A 138 -2.19 4.71 14.24
CA VAL A 138 -3.07 4.08 15.23
C VAL A 138 -4.54 4.27 14.88
N ALA A 139 -5.25 3.17 14.62
CA ALA A 139 -6.71 3.15 14.68
C ALA A 139 -7.09 2.62 16.06
N ALA A 140 -7.69 3.44 16.91
CA ALA A 140 -7.92 3.11 18.30
C ALA A 140 -9.41 2.95 18.63
N VAL A 141 -9.79 1.78 19.11
CA VAL A 141 -11.10 1.55 19.73
C VAL A 141 -10.96 1.87 21.23
N GLY A 142 -11.17 3.15 21.56
CA GLY A 142 -10.81 3.70 22.85
C GLY A 142 -9.30 3.99 23.00
N PHE A 143 -8.97 4.99 23.82
CA PHE A 143 -7.58 5.39 24.04
C PHE A 143 -7.41 5.99 25.47
N PRO A 144 -6.26 5.78 26.14
CA PRO A 144 -6.02 6.32 27.46
C PRO A 144 -6.29 7.84 27.55
N ASN A 145 -7.01 8.27 28.56
CA ASN A 145 -7.38 9.66 28.84
C ASN A 145 -8.22 10.37 27.77
N LEU A 146 -8.65 9.67 26.73
CA LEU A 146 -9.54 10.21 25.69
C LEU A 146 -10.91 9.55 25.74
N ASP A 147 -10.99 8.24 25.51
CA ASP A 147 -12.26 7.52 25.44
C ASP A 147 -12.09 6.03 25.76
N SER A 148 -13.20 5.36 26.16
CA SER A 148 -13.24 3.92 26.40
C SER A 148 -14.70 3.41 26.37
N GLY A 149 -14.88 2.09 26.44
CA GLY A 149 -16.21 1.48 26.42
C GLY A 149 -16.90 1.51 25.07
N LYS A 150 -16.11 1.70 24.01
CA LYS A 150 -16.57 1.71 22.61
C LYS A 150 -16.60 0.30 22.03
N THR A 151 -17.29 0.15 20.92
CA THR A 151 -17.29 -1.08 20.13
C THR A 151 -17.02 -0.78 18.67
N LEU A 152 -16.09 -1.52 18.09
CA LEU A 152 -15.89 -1.58 16.66
C LEU A 152 -16.37 -2.96 16.19
N SER A 153 -17.31 -2.97 15.25
CA SER A 153 -17.82 -4.18 14.57
C SER A 153 -17.30 -4.19 13.13
N ILE A 154 -16.73 -5.30 12.71
CA ILE A 154 -16.19 -5.48 11.34
C ILE A 154 -16.99 -6.56 10.64
N ASP A 155 -17.57 -6.22 9.50
CA ASP A 155 -18.44 -7.12 8.74
C ASP A 155 -17.65 -8.22 8.02
N ALA A 156 -18.35 -9.30 7.70
CA ALA A 156 -17.80 -10.41 6.91
C ALA A 156 -17.31 -9.93 5.54
N GLY A 157 -16.18 -10.46 5.10
CA GLY A 157 -15.55 -10.14 3.81
C GLY A 157 -14.74 -8.83 3.81
N THR A 158 -14.72 -8.07 4.91
CA THR A 158 -13.94 -6.84 5.00
C THR A 158 -12.44 -7.14 4.93
N THR A 159 -11.71 -6.34 4.15
CA THR A 159 -10.25 -6.37 4.11
C THR A 159 -9.68 -5.13 4.78
N ILE A 160 -8.77 -5.35 5.72
CA ILE A 160 -8.09 -4.31 6.47
C ILE A 160 -6.60 -4.36 6.16
N HIS A 161 -6.04 -3.22 5.72
CA HIS A 161 -4.64 -3.08 5.42
C HIS A 161 -3.93 -2.23 6.47
N GLY A 162 -2.85 -2.76 7.02
CA GLY A 162 -1.99 -2.03 7.93
C GLY A 162 -0.76 -1.46 7.21
N HIS A 163 -0.58 -0.13 7.28
CA HIS A 163 0.65 0.51 6.84
C HIS A 163 1.81 0.19 7.81
N ALA A 164 3.03 0.41 7.37
CA ALA A 164 4.23 0.19 8.18
C ALA A 164 4.10 0.86 9.57
N ASN A 165 4.33 0.06 10.64
CA ASN A 165 4.18 0.45 12.04
C ASN A 165 2.75 0.78 12.49
N SER A 166 1.73 0.60 11.68
CA SER A 166 0.34 0.81 12.09
C SER A 166 -0.17 -0.30 13.01
N VAL A 167 -1.18 0.02 13.82
CA VAL A 167 -1.80 -0.89 14.78
C VAL A 167 -3.30 -0.63 14.90
N LEU A 168 -4.09 -1.71 15.01
CA LEU A 168 -5.46 -1.64 15.51
C LEU A 168 -5.40 -1.80 17.04
N TYR A 169 -5.60 -0.71 17.78
CA TYR A 169 -5.48 -0.68 19.21
C TYR A 169 -6.83 -0.71 19.90
N VAL A 170 -7.06 -1.66 20.81
CA VAL A 170 -8.32 -1.81 21.55
C VAL A 170 -8.04 -1.57 23.03
N TYR A 171 -8.49 -0.42 23.54
CA TYR A 171 -8.28 -0.01 24.92
C TYR A 171 -9.60 0.08 25.68
N LYS A 172 -9.78 -0.80 26.69
CA LYS A 172 -10.99 -0.84 27.54
C LYS A 172 -12.29 -0.75 26.73
N SER A 173 -12.32 -1.43 25.60
CA SER A 173 -13.32 -1.35 24.55
C SER A 173 -13.49 -2.74 23.92
N SER A 174 -14.44 -2.90 23.02
CA SER A 174 -14.76 -4.18 22.37
C SER A 174 -14.40 -4.15 20.89
N LEU A 175 -13.88 -5.27 20.38
CA LEU A 175 -13.72 -5.53 18.96
C LEU A 175 -14.53 -6.78 18.58
N GLU A 176 -15.42 -6.65 17.61
CA GLU A 176 -16.24 -7.72 17.07
C GLU A 176 -15.92 -7.92 15.59
N VAL A 177 -15.23 -9.01 15.26
CA VAL A 177 -14.90 -9.34 13.87
C VAL A 177 -15.77 -10.50 13.42
N ASN A 178 -16.68 -10.23 12.49
CA ASN A 178 -17.80 -11.08 12.13
C ASN A 178 -17.60 -11.82 10.79
N GLY A 179 -16.41 -12.35 10.54
CA GLY A 179 -16.15 -13.16 9.35
C GLY A 179 -16.99 -14.41 9.29
N THR A 180 -17.21 -14.93 8.08
CA THR A 180 -17.85 -16.21 7.81
C THR A 180 -16.91 -17.16 7.07
N LEU A 181 -17.30 -18.41 6.92
CA LEU A 181 -16.50 -19.39 6.18
C LEU A 181 -16.32 -18.99 4.70
N ASN A 182 -17.35 -18.39 4.10
CA ASN A 182 -17.32 -17.99 2.69
C ASN A 182 -16.74 -16.57 2.51
N ASP A 183 -16.91 -15.71 3.52
CA ASP A 183 -16.49 -14.32 3.49
C ASP A 183 -15.66 -14.02 4.74
N PRO A 184 -14.43 -14.55 4.85
CA PRO A 184 -13.55 -14.28 5.97
C PRO A 184 -13.13 -12.81 6.00
N VAL A 185 -12.88 -12.28 7.20
CA VAL A 185 -12.22 -10.98 7.35
C VAL A 185 -10.72 -11.16 7.21
N VAL A 186 -10.06 -10.27 6.48
CA VAL A 186 -8.63 -10.34 6.23
C VAL A 186 -7.93 -9.09 6.76
N PHE A 187 -6.94 -9.27 7.63
CA PHE A 187 -5.98 -8.25 8.03
C PHE A 187 -4.64 -8.54 7.40
N GLN A 188 -4.09 -7.60 6.68
CA GLN A 188 -2.80 -7.74 5.99
C GLN A 188 -2.09 -6.39 5.84
N GLN A 189 -0.89 -6.40 5.27
CA GLN A 189 -0.17 -5.20 4.91
C GLN A 189 -0.88 -4.40 3.80
N ASP A 190 -0.54 -3.11 3.69
CA ASP A 190 -1.01 -2.25 2.60
C ASP A 190 -0.13 -2.32 1.34
N ARG A 191 1.10 -2.81 1.48
CA ARG A 191 2.01 -3.02 0.36
C ARG A 191 1.65 -4.32 -0.35
N MET A 192 1.20 -4.21 -1.59
CA MET A 192 0.77 -5.35 -2.41
C MET A 192 1.80 -5.74 -3.47
N GLU A 193 2.74 -4.86 -3.80
CA GLU A 193 3.80 -5.14 -4.75
C GLU A 193 4.92 -6.00 -4.17
N ASP A 194 5.48 -6.86 -5.01
CA ASP A 194 6.62 -7.70 -4.64
C ASP A 194 7.83 -6.84 -4.22
N TYR A 195 8.47 -7.25 -3.12
CA TYR A 195 9.66 -6.57 -2.60
C TYR A 195 10.92 -7.26 -3.11
N LEU A 196 11.61 -6.63 -4.05
CA LEU A 196 12.82 -7.19 -4.70
C LEU A 196 12.56 -8.58 -5.31
N LEU A 197 12.96 -9.64 -4.59
CA LEU A 197 12.83 -11.03 -5.02
C LEU A 197 11.78 -11.81 -4.21
N TYR A 198 11.04 -11.13 -3.31
CA TYR A 198 10.09 -11.76 -2.41
C TYR A 198 8.67 -11.27 -2.71
N PRO A 199 7.69 -12.19 -2.86
CA PRO A 199 6.29 -11.80 -2.92
C PRO A 199 5.89 -10.97 -1.71
N ALA A 200 5.06 -9.93 -1.92
CA ALA A 200 4.66 -9.00 -0.87
C ALA A 200 4.07 -9.71 0.36
N ASP A 201 3.30 -10.76 0.14
CA ASP A 201 2.66 -11.57 1.16
C ASP A 201 3.60 -12.57 1.88
N SER A 202 4.86 -12.68 1.46
CA SER A 202 5.87 -13.52 2.11
C SER A 202 6.73 -12.79 3.15
N VAL A 203 6.63 -11.46 3.23
CA VAL A 203 7.44 -10.63 4.14
C VAL A 203 6.70 -10.40 5.45
N SER A 204 7.25 -10.88 6.56
CA SER A 204 6.70 -10.68 7.91
C SER A 204 7.00 -9.28 8.47
N GLY A 205 6.24 -8.86 9.50
CA GLY A 205 6.55 -7.62 10.25
C GLY A 205 6.21 -6.32 9.52
N GLN A 206 5.32 -6.35 8.56
CA GLN A 206 4.98 -5.18 7.74
C GLN A 206 4.07 -4.17 8.47
N TRP A 207 3.31 -4.61 9.46
CA TRP A 207 2.47 -3.79 10.33
C TRP A 207 2.46 -4.38 11.75
N ARG A 208 2.02 -3.64 12.77
CA ARG A 208 2.19 -4.10 14.15
C ARG A 208 1.23 -5.20 14.57
N GLY A 209 0.02 -5.26 14.00
CA GLY A 209 -1.01 -6.22 14.35
C GLY A 209 -2.17 -5.62 15.13
N ILE A 210 -2.92 -6.48 15.84
CA ILE A 210 -4.04 -6.10 16.71
C ILE A 210 -3.57 -6.14 18.15
N TYR A 211 -3.69 -5.02 18.87
CA TYR A 211 -3.26 -4.92 20.24
C TYR A 211 -4.41 -4.60 21.20
N PHE A 212 -4.69 -5.51 22.12
CA PHE A 212 -5.69 -5.38 23.16
C PHE A 212 -5.03 -4.99 24.50
N PHE A 213 -5.52 -3.92 25.10
CA PHE A 213 -5.17 -3.52 26.45
C PHE A 213 -6.41 -3.41 27.33
N GLN A 214 -6.55 -4.30 28.32
CA GLN A 214 -7.74 -4.39 29.19
C GLN A 214 -9.05 -4.40 28.36
N PRO A 215 -9.17 -5.23 27.30
CA PRO A 215 -10.33 -5.18 26.43
C PRO A 215 -11.60 -5.56 27.19
N ASN A 216 -12.72 -5.00 26.80
CA ASN A 216 -14.01 -5.57 27.13
C ASN A 216 -14.21 -6.89 26.36
N GLN A 217 -15.37 -7.53 26.53
CA GLN A 217 -15.70 -8.74 25.79
C GLN A 217 -15.53 -8.48 24.28
N SER A 218 -14.68 -9.27 23.64
CA SER A 218 -14.35 -9.14 22.21
C SER A 218 -14.40 -10.50 21.54
N SER A 219 -14.67 -10.52 20.25
CA SER A 219 -14.73 -11.75 19.46
C SER A 219 -14.12 -11.55 18.07
N ILE A 220 -13.33 -12.52 17.63
CA ILE A 220 -12.78 -12.56 16.28
C ILE A 220 -13.14 -13.91 15.68
N THR A 221 -13.92 -13.90 14.60
CA THR A 221 -14.47 -15.12 13.99
C THR A 221 -14.12 -15.17 12.50
N HIS A 222 -13.72 -16.36 12.00
CA HIS A 222 -13.34 -16.62 10.60
C HIS A 222 -12.49 -15.51 10.00
N THR A 223 -11.33 -15.31 10.59
CA THR A 223 -10.44 -14.19 10.26
C THR A 223 -9.04 -14.68 9.90
N GLU A 224 -8.44 -14.11 8.90
CA GLU A 224 -7.03 -14.30 8.55
C GLU A 224 -6.22 -13.04 8.87
N ILE A 225 -5.13 -13.19 9.61
CA ILE A 225 -4.21 -12.10 9.97
C ILE A 225 -2.83 -12.45 9.42
N LYS A 226 -2.27 -11.57 8.58
CA LYS A 226 -1.02 -11.84 7.86
C LYS A 226 0.03 -10.78 8.12
N ASN A 227 1.28 -11.22 8.07
CA ASN A 227 2.47 -10.39 7.92
C ASN A 227 2.65 -9.31 9.01
N ALA A 228 2.05 -9.51 10.17
CA ALA A 228 2.18 -8.61 11.31
C ALA A 228 3.53 -8.79 12.04
N VAL A 229 3.90 -7.82 12.86
CA VAL A 229 4.97 -7.98 13.85
C VAL A 229 4.52 -8.99 14.91
N VAL A 230 3.31 -8.81 15.46
CA VAL A 230 2.59 -9.76 16.29
C VAL A 230 1.15 -9.81 15.80
N GLY A 231 0.63 -10.97 15.43
CA GLY A 231 -0.72 -11.07 14.88
C GLY A 231 -1.78 -10.52 15.81
N ILE A 232 -1.85 -11.05 17.04
CA ILE A 232 -2.70 -10.54 18.12
C ILE A 232 -1.85 -10.46 19.39
N GLN A 233 -1.87 -9.31 20.04
CA GLN A 233 -1.26 -9.09 21.34
C GLN A 233 -2.35 -8.73 22.36
N ILE A 234 -2.40 -9.45 23.48
CA ILE A 234 -3.36 -9.20 24.57
C ILE A 234 -2.56 -8.88 25.83
N ASP A 235 -2.78 -7.70 26.37
CA ASP A 235 -2.13 -7.24 27.59
C ASP A 235 -3.17 -6.91 28.65
N THR A 236 -2.91 -7.41 29.86
CA THR A 236 -3.68 -7.16 31.06
C THR A 236 -5.17 -7.49 30.92
N LEU A 237 -5.55 -8.72 31.26
CA LEU A 237 -6.94 -9.13 31.41
C LEU A 237 -7.36 -9.05 32.88
N HIS A 238 -8.51 -8.46 33.13
CA HIS A 238 -9.18 -8.48 34.45
C HIS A 238 -10.34 -9.46 34.46
N ASN A 239 -10.93 -9.70 35.62
CA ASN A 239 -12.11 -10.56 35.76
C ASN A 239 -13.23 -10.11 34.82
N ASN A 240 -13.83 -11.08 34.10
CA ASN A 240 -14.86 -10.89 33.09
C ASN A 240 -14.41 -10.22 31.76
N GLN A 241 -13.12 -10.04 31.57
CA GLN A 241 -12.56 -9.61 30.28
C GLN A 241 -12.06 -10.83 29.51
N PHE A 242 -12.42 -10.91 28.23
CA PHE A 242 -11.96 -11.99 27.36
C PHE A 242 -11.98 -11.59 25.89
N VAL A 243 -11.13 -12.26 25.13
CA VAL A 243 -11.14 -12.21 23.66
C VAL A 243 -11.38 -13.64 23.16
N VAL A 244 -12.49 -13.84 22.48
CA VAL A 244 -12.84 -15.14 21.88
C VAL A 244 -12.28 -15.20 20.46
N LEU A 245 -11.45 -16.20 20.20
CA LEU A 245 -10.93 -16.47 18.86
C LEU A 245 -11.60 -17.75 18.32
N ASN A 246 -12.33 -17.63 17.23
CA ASN A 246 -13.00 -18.74 16.60
C ASN A 246 -12.64 -18.83 15.11
N LYS A 247 -11.91 -19.89 14.75
CA LYS A 247 -11.43 -20.12 13.38
C LYS A 247 -10.59 -18.94 12.85
N VAL A 248 -9.70 -18.45 13.69
CA VAL A 248 -8.72 -17.44 13.35
C VAL A 248 -7.44 -18.11 12.86
N LYS A 249 -6.92 -17.63 11.75
CA LYS A 249 -5.66 -18.06 11.17
C LYS A 249 -4.69 -16.90 11.20
N ILE A 250 -3.53 -17.09 11.82
CA ILE A 250 -2.48 -16.07 11.89
C ILE A 250 -1.24 -16.61 11.19
N ASN A 251 -0.78 -15.91 10.18
CA ASN A 251 0.31 -16.36 9.31
C ASN A 251 1.42 -15.32 9.25
N ASN A 252 2.64 -15.85 9.15
CA ASN A 252 3.84 -15.08 8.82
C ASN A 252 4.05 -13.84 9.72
N SER A 253 3.85 -13.99 11.02
CA SER A 253 4.21 -12.94 11.99
C SER A 253 5.72 -12.95 12.25
N LEU A 254 6.29 -11.76 12.55
CA LEU A 254 7.74 -11.59 12.76
C LEU A 254 8.21 -12.26 14.05
N TYR A 255 7.46 -12.08 15.16
CA TYR A 255 7.86 -12.62 16.47
C TYR A 255 6.92 -13.69 16.99
N ALA A 256 5.63 -13.42 17.03
CA ALA A 256 4.63 -14.34 17.57
C ALA A 256 3.30 -14.19 16.83
N ASN A 257 2.57 -15.30 16.79
CA ASN A 257 1.23 -15.27 16.22
C ASN A 257 0.17 -14.80 17.24
N LEU A 258 0.38 -15.18 18.51
CA LEU A 258 -0.51 -14.88 19.63
C LEU A 258 0.31 -14.75 20.91
#